data_c5da152cb5927399a28c8e020df78662
#
_entry.id   c5da152cb5927399a28c8e020df78662
#
_cell.length_a   1.000
_cell.length_b   1.000
_cell.length_c   1.000
_cell.angle_alpha   90.00
_cell.angle_beta   90.00
_cell.angle_gamma   90.00
#
_symmetry.space_group_name_H-M   'P 1'
#
loop_
_entity.id
_entity.type
_entity.pdbx_description
1 polymer ?
#
loop_
_entity_poly.entity_id
_entity_poly.type
_entity_poly.pdbx_seq_one_letter_code
_entity_poly.pdbx_strand_id
1 'polypeptide(L)'
;MCGIVGIVGFTPVNQQIYDALTVLQHRGQDAAGIMTEHEGALYLRKDVGLVRDVFQQRHMLQLKGNIGIGHVRYPTAGCDSSDEAQPFYVNAPYGLCLAHNGNLTNARQLADVLMREDRRHLNTSSDSEVLLNVLASELQRFGTTRASAADIFAAISATFRRIRGGYAVTAMIL
;
A
#
# COMPACT_ATOMS: atom_id res chain seq x y z
N MET A 1 10.27 4.44 12.18
CA MET A 1 8.88 4.78 11.76
C MET A 1 8.89 5.06 10.27
N CYS A 2 7.99 4.45 9.51
CA CYS A 2 7.90 4.63 8.06
C CYS A 2 7.41 6.04 7.66
N GLY A 3 7.59 6.40 6.39
CA GLY A 3 6.97 7.57 5.77
C GLY A 3 6.00 7.12 4.68
N ILE A 4 4.83 7.74 4.62
CA ILE A 4 3.83 7.51 3.58
C ILE A 4 3.44 8.82 2.92
N VAL A 5 3.09 8.77 1.64
CA VAL A 5 2.59 9.91 0.86
C VAL A 5 1.53 9.43 -0.12
N GLY A 6 0.50 10.24 -0.33
CA GLY A 6 -0.49 10.04 -1.38
C GLY A 6 -0.75 11.36 -2.08
N ILE A 7 -0.77 11.37 -3.41
CA ILE A 7 -0.99 12.58 -4.22
C ILE A 7 -2.03 12.29 -5.29
N VAL A 8 -2.97 13.21 -5.43
CA VAL A 8 -3.90 13.32 -6.56
C VAL A 8 -3.64 14.69 -7.22
N GLY A 9 -3.32 14.70 -8.48
CA GLY A 9 -2.95 15.92 -9.22
C GLY A 9 -3.60 16.02 -10.58
N PHE A 10 -3.33 17.11 -11.28
CA PHE A 10 -3.74 17.34 -12.68
C PHE A 10 -2.64 17.00 -13.69
N THR A 11 -1.43 16.76 -13.22
CA THR A 11 -0.24 16.39 -13.98
C THR A 11 0.38 15.14 -13.38
N PRO A 12 1.33 14.46 -14.06
CA PRO A 12 2.01 13.30 -13.51
C PRO A 12 2.63 13.58 -12.13
N VAL A 13 2.35 12.69 -11.16
CA VAL A 13 2.70 12.88 -9.74
C VAL A 13 3.98 12.17 -9.31
N ASN A 14 4.59 11.38 -10.20
CA ASN A 14 5.78 10.59 -9.89
C ASN A 14 6.91 11.40 -9.28
N GLN A 15 7.25 12.57 -9.87
CA GLN A 15 8.32 13.44 -9.35
C GLN A 15 7.95 14.02 -7.99
N GLN A 16 6.71 14.46 -7.81
CA GLN A 16 6.25 15.01 -6.53
C GLN A 16 6.30 13.96 -5.41
N ILE A 17 5.95 12.70 -5.72
CA ILE A 17 6.05 11.61 -4.75
C ILE A 17 7.51 11.31 -4.43
N TYR A 18 8.38 11.27 -5.44
CA TYR A 18 9.83 11.08 -5.26
C TYR A 18 10.42 12.15 -4.34
N ASP A 19 10.11 13.42 -4.59
CA ASP A 19 10.58 14.55 -3.78
C ASP A 19 10.07 14.46 -2.34
N ALA A 20 8.78 14.14 -2.16
CA ALA A 20 8.19 13.94 -0.84
C ALA A 20 8.85 12.77 -0.08
N LEU A 21 9.10 11.63 -0.74
CA LEU A 21 9.79 10.49 -0.13
C LEU A 21 11.25 10.84 0.22
N THR A 22 11.91 11.66 -0.59
CA THR A 22 13.27 12.13 -0.30
C THR A 22 13.29 12.98 0.98
N VAL A 23 12.31 13.86 1.17
CA VAL A 23 12.14 14.62 2.42
C VAL A 23 11.83 13.69 3.60
N LEU A 24 11.01 12.66 3.37
CA LEU A 24 10.64 11.66 4.39
C LEU A 24 11.71 10.58 4.63
N GLN A 25 12.83 10.59 3.90
CA GLN A 25 13.88 9.54 3.97
C GLN A 25 14.41 9.31 5.39
N HIS A 26 14.43 10.35 6.24
CA HIS A 26 14.84 10.25 7.65
C HIS A 26 13.92 9.33 8.48
N ARG A 27 12.71 9.03 7.99
CA ARG A 27 11.74 8.13 8.63
C ARG A 27 11.95 6.66 8.26
N GLY A 28 12.61 6.39 7.13
CA GLY A 28 12.84 5.01 6.68
C GLY A 28 13.93 4.95 5.61
N GLN A 29 14.91 4.07 5.79
CA GLN A 29 16.11 3.97 4.94
C GLN A 29 16.35 2.56 4.41
N ASP A 30 15.42 1.64 4.68
CA ASP A 30 15.55 0.22 4.38
C ASP A 30 15.03 -0.11 2.96
N ALA A 31 13.87 0.41 2.63
CA ALA A 31 13.25 0.21 1.33
C ALA A 31 12.41 1.43 0.94
N ALA A 32 12.19 1.60 -0.36
CA ALA A 32 11.32 2.64 -0.91
C ALA A 32 10.44 2.06 -2.02
N GLY A 33 9.23 2.62 -2.19
CA GLY A 33 8.33 2.24 -3.25
C GLY A 33 7.37 3.34 -3.64
N ILE A 34 7.04 3.38 -4.93
CA ILE A 34 6.03 4.26 -5.53
C ILE A 34 5.11 3.42 -6.39
N MET A 35 3.82 3.65 -6.26
CA MET A 35 2.80 3.13 -7.16
C MET A 35 1.95 4.28 -7.68
N THR A 36 1.76 4.32 -9.00
CA THR A 36 0.92 5.32 -9.68
C THR A 36 -0.16 4.64 -10.50
N GLU A 37 -1.21 5.38 -10.83
CA GLU A 37 -2.31 4.93 -11.66
C GLU A 37 -2.42 5.82 -12.91
N HIS A 38 -2.63 5.19 -14.07
CA HIS A 38 -2.91 5.84 -15.34
C HIS A 38 -3.81 4.97 -16.22
N GLU A 39 -4.96 5.50 -16.62
CA GLU A 39 -5.93 4.85 -17.51
C GLU A 39 -6.33 3.44 -17.07
N GLY A 40 -6.55 3.24 -15.76
CA GLY A 40 -6.95 1.96 -15.19
C GLY A 40 -5.79 0.96 -15.02
N ALA A 41 -4.54 1.37 -15.26
CA ALA A 41 -3.36 0.54 -15.05
C ALA A 41 -2.51 1.06 -13.88
N LEU A 42 -1.98 0.14 -13.08
CA LEU A 42 -1.04 0.44 -12.00
C LEU A 42 0.40 0.26 -12.46
N TYR A 43 1.23 1.22 -12.10
CA TYR A 43 2.67 1.22 -12.33
C TYR A 43 3.39 1.19 -10.99
N LEU A 44 4.15 0.14 -10.73
CA LEU A 44 4.85 -0.07 -9.47
C LEU A 44 6.36 -0.15 -9.66
N ARG A 45 7.08 0.61 -8.85
CA ARG A 45 8.50 0.38 -8.58
C ARG A 45 8.73 0.38 -7.08
N LYS A 46 9.32 -0.68 -6.54
CA LYS A 46 9.75 -0.78 -5.14
C LYS A 46 10.99 -1.66 -5.06
N ASP A 47 11.86 -1.35 -4.11
CA ASP A 47 13.06 -2.14 -3.84
C ASP A 47 13.64 -1.78 -2.48
N VAL A 48 14.62 -2.56 -2.02
CA VAL A 48 15.46 -2.23 -0.86
C VAL A 48 16.40 -1.07 -1.22
N GLY A 49 16.68 -0.20 -0.26
CA GLY A 49 17.60 0.92 -0.41
C GLY A 49 16.93 2.29 -0.25
N LEU A 50 17.75 3.32 -0.39
CA LEU A 50 17.32 4.71 -0.31
C LEU A 50 16.51 5.12 -1.56
N VAL A 51 15.68 6.14 -1.43
CA VAL A 51 14.86 6.68 -2.53
C VAL A 51 15.69 6.92 -3.80
N ARG A 52 16.86 7.57 -3.68
CA ARG A 52 17.75 7.85 -4.80
C ARG A 52 18.32 6.59 -5.47
N ASP A 53 18.45 5.49 -4.72
CA ASP A 53 19.03 4.24 -5.23
C ASP A 53 17.97 3.39 -5.92
N VAL A 54 16.74 3.39 -5.39
CA VAL A 54 15.59 2.64 -5.92
C VAL A 54 15.03 3.28 -7.19
N PHE A 55 14.97 4.62 -7.26
CA PHE A 55 14.34 5.35 -8.36
C PHE A 55 15.36 6.04 -9.26
N GLN A 56 15.79 5.31 -10.30
CA GLN A 56 16.59 5.87 -11.40
C GLN A 56 15.67 6.49 -12.46
N GLN A 57 16.22 7.33 -13.33
CA GLN A 57 15.47 8.03 -14.38
C GLN A 57 14.56 7.09 -15.20
N ARG A 58 15.06 5.90 -15.60
CA ARG A 58 14.28 4.90 -16.34
C ARG A 58 13.03 4.43 -15.58
N HIS A 59 13.11 4.32 -14.26
CA HIS A 59 11.99 3.90 -13.41
C HIS A 59 10.97 5.03 -13.29
N MET A 60 11.44 6.26 -13.14
CA MET A 60 10.56 7.44 -13.06
C MET A 60 9.75 7.64 -14.33
N LEU A 61 10.33 7.37 -15.52
CA LEU A 61 9.62 7.43 -16.79
C LEU A 61 8.52 6.37 -16.96
N GLN A 62 8.61 5.27 -16.21
CA GLN A 62 7.60 4.21 -16.22
C GLN A 62 6.43 4.49 -15.26
N LEU A 63 6.64 5.27 -14.22
CA LEU A 63 5.63 5.63 -13.23
C LEU A 63 4.72 6.73 -13.80
N LYS A 64 3.72 6.34 -14.57
CA LYS A 64 2.80 7.25 -15.26
C LYS A 64 1.58 7.56 -14.38
N GLY A 65 0.93 8.68 -14.68
CA GLY A 65 -0.37 9.03 -14.10
C GLY A 65 -0.33 10.16 -13.08
N ASN A 66 -1.51 10.61 -12.74
CA ASN A 66 -1.74 11.78 -11.90
C ASN A 66 -2.29 11.43 -10.49
N ILE A 67 -2.34 10.15 -10.17
CA ILE A 67 -2.67 9.63 -8.83
C ILE A 67 -1.56 8.65 -8.44
N GLY A 68 -1.09 8.72 -7.20
CA GLY A 68 -0.08 7.79 -6.74
C GLY A 68 0.13 7.81 -5.23
N ILE A 69 0.74 6.74 -4.74
CA ILE A 69 1.15 6.58 -3.35
C ILE A 69 2.62 6.18 -3.27
N GLY A 70 3.26 6.60 -2.19
CA GLY A 70 4.67 6.28 -1.94
C GLY A 70 4.93 5.91 -0.49
N HIS A 71 6.02 5.18 -0.30
CA HIS A 71 6.44 4.66 1.00
C HIS A 71 7.95 4.65 1.15
N VAL A 72 8.45 5.00 2.34
CA VAL A 72 9.80 4.69 2.81
C VAL A 72 9.71 3.86 4.07
N ARG A 73 10.39 2.71 4.07
CA ARG A 73 10.34 1.70 5.12
C ARG A 73 11.42 1.93 6.17
N TYR A 74 11.03 1.87 7.44
CA TYR A 74 11.94 1.68 8.55
C TYR A 74 12.03 0.18 8.86
N PRO A 75 13.22 -0.40 9.02
CA PRO A 75 13.35 -1.84 9.25
C PRO A 75 12.64 -2.24 10.53
N THR A 76 11.77 -3.23 10.44
CA THR A 76 11.29 -4.01 11.57
C THR A 76 12.14 -5.27 11.64
N ALA A 77 12.57 -5.67 12.82
CA ALA A 77 13.53 -6.74 13.01
C ALA A 77 13.24 -7.98 12.14
N GLY A 78 14.16 -8.36 11.28
CA GLY A 78 14.23 -9.69 10.69
C GLY A 78 13.87 -9.85 9.21
N CYS A 79 13.64 -8.80 8.42
CA CYS A 79 13.28 -8.94 7.01
C CYS A 79 14.03 -7.95 6.11
N ASP A 80 15.04 -8.47 5.39
CA ASP A 80 15.79 -7.76 4.34
C ASP A 80 15.25 -8.07 2.93
N SER A 81 13.95 -8.42 2.81
CA SER A 81 13.36 -8.80 1.53
C SER A 81 12.65 -7.63 0.85
N SER A 82 12.89 -7.47 -0.46
CA SER A 82 12.14 -6.56 -1.33
C SER A 82 10.63 -6.85 -1.35
N ASP A 83 10.22 -8.07 -0.98
CA ASP A 83 8.82 -8.49 -0.95
C ASP A 83 8.01 -7.70 0.08
N GLU A 84 8.65 -7.31 1.18
CA GLU A 84 8.02 -6.48 2.22
C GLU A 84 8.11 -4.98 1.96
N ALA A 85 8.78 -4.55 0.89
CA ALA A 85 8.72 -3.16 0.47
C ALA A 85 7.28 -2.80 0.06
N GLN A 86 6.86 -1.60 0.43
CA GLN A 86 5.53 -1.09 0.12
C GLN A 86 5.59 -0.05 -1.02
N PRO A 87 4.47 0.22 -1.73
CA PRO A 87 3.10 -0.25 -1.50
C PRO A 87 2.86 -1.73 -1.80
N PHE A 88 1.88 -2.32 -1.10
CA PHE A 88 1.31 -3.62 -1.44
C PHE A 88 0.15 -3.47 -2.42
N TYR A 89 -0.13 -4.54 -3.18
CA TYR A 89 -1.19 -4.58 -4.17
C TYR A 89 -1.94 -5.91 -4.14
N VAL A 90 -3.25 -5.84 -4.34
CA VAL A 90 -4.12 -6.99 -4.64
C VAL A 90 -5.04 -6.63 -5.80
N ASN A 91 -5.27 -7.60 -6.71
CA ASN A 91 -6.06 -7.38 -7.92
C ASN A 91 -7.59 -7.44 -7.69
N ALA A 92 -8.05 -8.08 -6.63
CA ALA A 92 -9.47 -8.24 -6.33
C ALA A 92 -9.85 -7.58 -4.99
N PRO A 93 -11.06 -6.94 -4.92
CA PRO A 93 -12.10 -6.89 -5.95
C PRO A 93 -11.91 -5.82 -7.05
N TYR A 94 -11.15 -4.75 -6.87
CA TYR A 94 -11.11 -3.61 -7.80
C TYR A 94 -9.69 -3.16 -8.18
N GLY A 95 -8.67 -3.95 -7.87
CA GLY A 95 -7.31 -3.44 -7.91
C GLY A 95 -7.08 -2.45 -6.75
N LEU A 96 -6.58 -2.97 -5.65
CA LEU A 96 -6.29 -2.19 -4.44
C LEU A 96 -4.79 -2.09 -4.24
N CYS A 97 -4.31 -0.92 -3.88
CA CYS A 97 -2.97 -0.78 -3.33
C CYS A 97 -2.98 0.07 -2.04
N LEU A 98 -1.99 -0.19 -1.19
CA LEU A 98 -1.93 0.39 0.14
C LEU A 98 -0.48 0.58 0.58
N ALA A 99 -0.21 1.72 1.21
CA ALA A 99 0.98 1.98 2.00
C ALA A 99 0.58 2.28 3.45
N HIS A 100 1.31 1.69 4.39
CA HIS A 100 1.00 1.67 5.81
C HIS A 100 2.21 2.09 6.64
N ASN A 101 1.99 2.97 7.58
CA ASN A 101 2.94 3.30 8.64
C ASN A 101 2.29 3.00 9.98
N GLY A 102 2.74 1.96 10.65
CA GLY A 102 2.17 1.54 11.93
C GLY A 102 2.54 0.12 12.29
N ASN A 103 1.74 -0.45 13.20
CA ASN A 103 1.85 -1.84 13.60
C ASN A 103 0.49 -2.36 14.05
N LEU A 104 0.07 -3.50 13.49
CA LEU A 104 -1.13 -4.22 13.89
C LEU A 104 -0.80 -5.29 14.93
N THR A 105 -1.35 -5.15 16.12
CA THR A 105 -1.10 -6.09 17.23
C THR A 105 -1.80 -7.44 17.05
N ASN A 106 -2.82 -7.51 16.18
CA ASN A 106 -3.57 -8.73 15.87
C ASN A 106 -3.36 -9.25 14.45
N ALA A 107 -2.28 -8.84 13.77
CA ALA A 107 -1.99 -9.22 12.37
C ALA A 107 -2.00 -10.75 12.17
N ARG A 108 -1.37 -11.52 13.07
CA ARG A 108 -1.31 -12.98 12.97
C ARG A 108 -2.70 -13.64 13.05
N GLN A 109 -3.57 -13.17 13.94
CA GLN A 109 -4.93 -13.68 14.04
C GLN A 109 -5.74 -13.37 12.79
N LEU A 110 -5.59 -12.16 12.25
CA LEU A 110 -6.24 -11.74 11.00
C LEU A 110 -5.74 -12.55 9.80
N ALA A 111 -4.45 -12.84 9.72
CA ALA A 111 -3.88 -13.68 8.67
C ALA A 111 -4.51 -15.08 8.65
N ASP A 112 -4.68 -15.70 9.83
CA ASP A 112 -5.36 -16.99 9.94
C ASP A 112 -6.82 -16.94 9.44
N VAL A 113 -7.56 -15.88 9.79
CA VAL A 113 -8.95 -15.68 9.32
C VAL A 113 -8.99 -15.45 7.82
N LEU A 114 -8.12 -14.57 7.29
CA LEU A 114 -8.03 -14.31 5.84
C LEU A 114 -7.79 -15.59 5.04
N MET A 115 -6.87 -16.43 5.48
CA MET A 115 -6.56 -17.68 4.77
C MET A 115 -7.69 -18.70 4.88
N ARG A 116 -8.28 -18.90 6.05
CA ARG A 116 -9.26 -19.97 6.29
C ARG A 116 -10.67 -19.61 5.87
N GLU A 117 -11.12 -18.39 6.12
CA GLU A 117 -12.50 -17.95 5.92
C GLU A 117 -12.65 -17.12 4.64
N ASP A 118 -11.78 -16.11 4.45
CA ASP A 118 -11.86 -15.21 3.31
C ASP A 118 -11.15 -15.78 2.06
N ARG A 119 -10.42 -16.90 2.20
CA ARG A 119 -9.67 -17.61 1.13
C ARG A 119 -8.68 -16.68 0.42
N ARG A 120 -8.02 -15.80 1.17
CA ARG A 120 -7.01 -14.89 0.68
C ARG A 120 -5.62 -15.42 1.03
N HIS A 121 -4.80 -15.59 0.02
CA HIS A 121 -3.39 -15.93 0.20
C HIS A 121 -2.59 -14.69 0.61
N LEU A 122 -1.68 -14.87 1.55
CA LEU A 122 -0.71 -13.87 1.96
C LEU A 122 0.68 -14.34 1.54
N ASN A 123 1.43 -13.45 0.89
CA ASN A 123 2.73 -13.77 0.32
C ASN A 123 3.87 -13.45 1.29
N THR A 124 3.63 -12.55 2.25
CA THR A 124 4.62 -12.11 3.25
C THR A 124 4.07 -12.23 4.67
N SER A 125 4.92 -11.98 5.65
CA SER A 125 4.53 -11.86 7.06
C SER A 125 4.13 -10.44 7.47
N SER A 126 4.12 -9.49 6.52
CA SER A 126 3.85 -8.08 6.78
C SER A 126 2.41 -7.84 7.22
N ASP A 127 2.25 -7.12 8.31
CA ASP A 127 0.94 -6.65 8.79
C ASP A 127 0.27 -5.68 7.78
N SER A 128 1.05 -5.04 6.93
CA SER A 128 0.55 -4.17 5.85
C SER A 128 -0.16 -4.97 4.75
N GLU A 129 0.36 -6.16 4.40
CA GLU A 129 -0.32 -7.07 3.47
C GLU A 129 -1.60 -7.63 4.09
N VAL A 130 -1.57 -7.95 5.37
CA VAL A 130 -2.76 -8.36 6.14
C VAL A 130 -3.82 -7.26 6.10
N LEU A 131 -3.44 -6.01 6.40
CA LEU A 131 -4.34 -4.86 6.39
C LEU A 131 -5.00 -4.64 5.02
N LEU A 132 -4.20 -4.69 3.95
CA LEU A 132 -4.69 -4.59 2.57
C LEU A 132 -5.72 -5.68 2.26
N ASN A 133 -5.43 -6.93 2.65
CA ASN A 133 -6.33 -8.05 2.41
C ASN A 133 -7.61 -8.00 3.26
N VAL A 134 -7.56 -7.47 4.49
CA VAL A 134 -8.76 -7.20 5.29
C VAL A 134 -9.65 -6.18 4.59
N LEU A 135 -9.09 -5.04 4.11
CA LEU A 135 -9.85 -4.03 3.39
C LEU A 135 -10.45 -4.61 2.09
N ALA A 136 -9.67 -5.39 1.35
CA ALA A 136 -10.15 -6.03 0.13
C ALA A 136 -11.28 -7.03 0.40
N SER A 137 -11.20 -7.80 1.51
CA SER A 137 -12.27 -8.71 1.94
C SER A 137 -13.55 -7.95 2.28
N GLU A 138 -13.44 -6.84 3.02
CA GLU A 138 -14.61 -6.02 3.36
C GLU A 138 -15.24 -5.37 2.12
N LEU A 139 -14.44 -4.88 1.17
CA LEU A 139 -14.95 -4.35 -0.10
C LEU A 139 -15.65 -5.42 -0.95
N GLN A 140 -15.13 -6.64 -0.97
CA GLN A 140 -15.70 -7.75 -1.73
C GLN A 140 -17.13 -8.12 -1.27
N ARG A 141 -17.48 -7.85 -0.02
CA ARG A 141 -18.81 -8.16 0.54
C ARG A 141 -19.94 -7.35 -0.09
N PHE A 142 -19.65 -6.22 -0.70
CA PHE A 142 -20.67 -5.42 -1.38
C PHE A 142 -21.10 -6.03 -2.73
N GLY A 143 -20.26 -6.88 -3.36
CA GLY A 143 -20.62 -7.65 -4.56
C GLY A 143 -20.93 -6.79 -5.81
N THR A 144 -20.58 -5.50 -5.79
CA THR A 144 -20.83 -4.57 -6.89
C THR A 144 -19.69 -4.60 -7.89
N THR A 145 -19.96 -4.28 -9.16
CA THR A 145 -18.92 -4.16 -10.20
C THR A 145 -18.08 -2.89 -10.05
N ARG A 146 -18.61 -1.90 -9.32
CA ARG A 146 -17.95 -0.63 -9.01
C ARG A 146 -18.35 -0.18 -7.61
N ALA A 147 -17.38 0.06 -6.75
CA ALA A 147 -17.63 0.55 -5.41
C ALA A 147 -18.05 2.02 -5.43
N SER A 148 -19.14 2.34 -4.74
CA SER A 148 -19.50 3.72 -4.44
C SER A 148 -18.67 4.28 -3.28
N ALA A 149 -18.63 5.60 -3.12
CA ALA A 149 -18.00 6.21 -1.95
C ALA A 149 -18.58 5.68 -0.62
N ALA A 150 -19.91 5.44 -0.58
CA ALA A 150 -20.55 4.87 0.60
C ALA A 150 -20.07 3.44 0.91
N ASP A 151 -19.90 2.60 -0.11
CA ASP A 151 -19.37 1.24 0.04
C ASP A 151 -17.91 1.27 0.56
N ILE A 152 -17.09 2.19 0.03
CA ILE A 152 -15.71 2.37 0.46
C ILE A 152 -15.66 2.78 1.93
N PHE A 153 -16.44 3.78 2.35
CA PHE A 153 -16.48 4.20 3.75
C PHE A 153 -17.02 3.11 4.68
N ALA A 154 -18.00 2.34 4.23
CA ALA A 154 -18.51 1.21 5.01
C ALA A 154 -17.46 0.10 5.15
N ALA A 155 -16.71 -0.22 4.08
CA ALA A 155 -15.62 -1.18 4.11
C ALA A 155 -14.46 -0.73 5.04
N ILE A 156 -14.11 0.57 4.99
CA ILE A 156 -13.11 1.16 5.91
C ILE A 156 -13.58 1.03 7.36
N SER A 157 -14.84 1.36 7.64
CA SER A 157 -15.42 1.23 8.98
C SER A 157 -15.43 -0.22 9.46
N ALA A 158 -15.73 -1.18 8.57
CA ALA A 158 -15.68 -2.61 8.87
C ALA A 158 -14.24 -3.08 9.13
N THR A 159 -13.28 -2.60 8.34
CA THR A 159 -11.86 -2.85 8.53
C THR A 159 -11.40 -2.38 9.92
N PHE A 160 -11.76 -1.16 10.32
CA PHE A 160 -11.40 -0.60 11.64
C PHE A 160 -11.95 -1.42 12.82
N ARG A 161 -13.09 -2.08 12.65
CA ARG A 161 -13.61 -2.99 13.69
C ARG A 161 -12.81 -4.29 13.82
N ARG A 162 -12.11 -4.71 12.76
CA ARG A 162 -11.31 -5.95 12.75
C ARG A 162 -9.89 -5.74 13.23
N ILE A 163 -9.25 -4.63 12.83
CA ILE A 163 -7.83 -4.37 13.09
C ILE A 163 -7.62 -3.74 14.46
N ARG A 164 -6.45 -3.99 15.06
CA ARG A 164 -6.02 -3.41 16.33
C ARG A 164 -4.57 -2.94 16.22
N GLY A 165 -4.28 -1.76 16.73
CA GLY A 165 -2.94 -1.17 16.70
C GLY A 165 -2.97 0.33 16.45
N GLY A 166 -1.78 0.90 16.24
CA GLY A 166 -1.61 2.29 15.83
C GLY A 166 -1.13 2.36 14.39
N TYR A 167 -1.83 3.09 13.53
CA TYR A 167 -1.53 3.08 12.09
C TYR A 167 -1.99 4.36 11.38
N ALA A 168 -1.27 4.69 10.30
CA ALA A 168 -1.68 5.61 9.26
C ALA A 168 -1.60 4.91 7.90
N VAL A 169 -2.55 5.16 7.04
CA VAL A 169 -2.71 4.44 5.76
C VAL A 169 -2.97 5.42 4.63
N THR A 170 -2.39 5.16 3.47
CA THR A 170 -2.84 5.71 2.19
C THR A 170 -3.13 4.56 1.25
N ALA A 171 -4.24 4.64 0.51
CA ALA A 171 -4.68 3.58 -0.40
C ALA A 171 -5.24 4.17 -1.69
N MET A 172 -5.15 3.40 -2.79
CA MET A 172 -5.84 3.67 -4.05
C MET A 172 -6.71 2.48 -4.40
N ILE A 173 -7.88 2.77 -4.97
CA ILE A 173 -8.83 1.80 -5.53
C ILE A 173 -9.03 2.19 -7.00
N LEU A 174 -8.91 1.21 -7.91
CA LEU A 174 -9.12 1.39 -9.34
C LEU A 174 -10.60 1.37 -9.72
#